data_790b6bf330965efa8767b656b5eed3a8
#
_entry.id   790b6bf330965efa8767b656b5eed3a8
#
_cell.length_a   1.000
_cell.length_b   1.000
_cell.length_c   1.000
_cell.angle_alpha   90.00
_cell.angle_beta   90.00
_cell.angle_gamma   90.00
#
_symmetry.space_group_name_H-M   'P 1'
#
loop_
_entity.id
_entity.type
_entity.pdbx_description
1 polymer ?
#
loop_
_entity_poly.entity_id
_entity_poly.type
_entity_poly.pdbx_seq_one_letter_code
_entity_poly.pdbx_strand_id
1 'polypeptide(L)'
;RGLGDVYKRQDIESITVLKDAASASLYGAKGANGVVLITTKKGKEGKLRVNMAAKYGITDFAYTYRPLMGGEERRKLIHEGLVNFQLDKGVSEQEAQQYADANIDQYAKRLPHGYSDWESALFKTGYQQDYNLSASAGNQNSSFIGSLGYTKQTGVSLNSEMERFTGRVDASNKYKKVEFGMNASFSWTKNVHLPEGKFYGSAIYASKVNLTPSTPIYNEDGTYASGYRENNGYNPILEAEVNDYYARTVRAMGTAKIAYNVWDNLKVSSVFTVDYSLTKDFFFQSPDGRDGATYQGRGRMQMTDRIRYTSQNNLTYSKTFGKHSVSAVTAFEVMKYDYEDLYAAKKTYGQDINTS
;
A
#
# COMPACT_ATOMS: atom_id res chain seq x y z
N ARG A 1 1.75 9.34 -5.98
CA ARG A 1 1.05 8.07 -5.66
C ARG A 1 0.64 7.42 -6.96
N GLY A 2 1.00 6.18 -7.12
CA GLY A 2 1.57 5.67 -8.31
C GLY A 2 0.61 5.10 -9.34
N LEU A 3 1.09 5.14 -10.56
CA LEU A 3 0.60 4.39 -11.72
C LEU A 3 0.44 2.87 -11.44
N GLY A 4 1.09 2.34 -10.40
CA GLY A 4 0.93 0.97 -9.95
C GLY A 4 -0.46 0.60 -9.42
N ASP A 5 -1.30 1.59 -9.11
CA ASP A 5 -2.67 1.37 -8.66
C ASP A 5 -3.64 1.10 -9.83
N VAL A 6 -3.26 1.44 -11.07
CA VAL A 6 -4.09 1.29 -12.26
C VAL A 6 -3.58 0.21 -13.20
N TYR A 7 -2.25 0.07 -13.33
CA TYR A 7 -1.63 -0.88 -14.24
C TYR A 7 -0.84 -1.92 -13.47
N LYS A 8 -1.10 -3.21 -13.73
CA LYS A 8 -0.19 -4.27 -13.33
C LYS A 8 1.08 -4.19 -14.18
N ARG A 9 2.23 -4.52 -13.58
CA ARG A 9 3.52 -4.60 -14.31
C ARG A 9 3.44 -5.51 -15.55
N GLN A 10 2.59 -6.52 -15.50
CA GLN A 10 2.38 -7.47 -16.62
C GLN A 10 1.74 -6.82 -17.85
N ASP A 11 0.98 -5.72 -17.68
CA ASP A 11 0.33 -4.99 -18.77
C ASP A 11 1.24 -3.91 -19.38
N ILE A 12 2.41 -3.68 -18.81
CA ILE A 12 3.38 -2.70 -19.29
C ILE A 12 4.27 -3.36 -20.36
N GLU A 13 4.41 -2.69 -21.50
CA GLU A 13 5.33 -3.06 -22.57
C GLU A 13 6.70 -2.39 -22.40
N SER A 14 6.69 -1.06 -22.10
CA SER A 14 7.90 -0.30 -21.89
C SER A 14 7.68 0.88 -20.95
N ILE A 15 8.77 1.29 -20.28
CA ILE A 15 8.84 2.51 -19.49
C ILE A 15 10.01 3.33 -20.03
N THR A 16 9.73 4.55 -20.50
CA THR A 16 10.72 5.47 -21.02
C THR A 16 10.76 6.72 -20.14
N VAL A 17 11.94 7.14 -19.73
CA VAL A 17 12.12 8.37 -18.93
C VAL A 17 12.72 9.45 -19.82
N LEU A 18 11.94 10.52 -20.08
CA LEU A 18 12.36 11.69 -20.83
C LEU A 18 12.97 12.68 -19.86
N LYS A 19 14.28 12.86 -19.93
CA LYS A 19 15.04 13.73 -19.02
C LYS A 19 15.50 15.03 -19.67
N ASP A 20 15.53 15.06 -20.99
CA ASP A 20 15.96 16.24 -21.76
C ASP A 20 14.79 17.19 -22.04
N ALA A 21 15.10 18.48 -22.11
CA ALA A 21 14.11 19.54 -22.29
C ALA A 21 13.38 19.45 -23.66
N ALA A 22 14.04 18.93 -24.70
CA ALA A 22 13.44 18.87 -26.03
C ALA A 22 12.34 17.80 -26.08
N SER A 23 12.59 16.59 -25.55
CA SER A 23 11.59 15.54 -25.50
C SER A 23 10.48 15.82 -24.46
N ALA A 24 10.82 16.49 -23.35
CA ALA A 24 9.86 16.88 -22.32
C ALA A 24 8.96 18.05 -22.71
N SER A 25 9.39 18.90 -23.67
CA SER A 25 8.66 20.10 -24.09
C SER A 25 7.26 19.82 -24.63
N LEU A 26 7.03 18.65 -25.23
CA LEU A 26 5.72 18.18 -25.70
C LEU A 26 4.69 18.05 -24.56
N TYR A 27 5.14 17.99 -23.32
CA TYR A 27 4.31 17.87 -22.12
C TYR A 27 4.15 19.19 -21.37
N GLY A 28 4.65 20.30 -21.96
CA GLY A 28 4.54 21.66 -21.43
C GLY A 28 5.16 21.81 -20.04
N ALA A 29 4.64 22.74 -19.24
CA ALA A 29 5.15 23.03 -17.89
C ALA A 29 5.13 21.82 -16.95
N LYS A 30 4.26 20.85 -17.16
CA LYS A 30 4.18 19.60 -16.37
C LYS A 30 5.42 18.72 -16.59
N GLY A 31 6.11 18.86 -17.72
CA GLY A 31 7.33 18.11 -18.06
C GLY A 31 8.63 18.70 -17.47
N ALA A 32 8.58 19.81 -16.75
CA ALA A 32 9.78 20.53 -16.25
C ALA A 32 10.70 19.67 -15.37
N ASN A 33 10.13 18.71 -14.61
CA ASN A 33 10.88 17.77 -13.76
C ASN A 33 11.15 16.42 -14.43
N GLY A 34 11.01 16.34 -15.77
CA GLY A 34 11.08 15.12 -16.55
C GLY A 34 9.73 14.41 -16.69
N VAL A 35 9.66 13.47 -17.64
CA VAL A 35 8.44 12.72 -17.98
C VAL A 35 8.73 11.23 -17.94
N VAL A 36 7.90 10.47 -17.26
CA VAL A 36 7.89 9.00 -17.32
C VAL A 36 6.78 8.56 -18.26
N LEU A 37 7.14 8.06 -19.43
CA LEU A 37 6.22 7.53 -20.43
C LEU A 37 6.05 6.03 -20.23
N ILE A 38 4.83 5.60 -19.92
CA ILE A 38 4.49 4.18 -19.78
C ILE A 38 3.68 3.74 -20.99
N THR A 39 4.23 2.80 -21.74
CA THR A 39 3.54 2.18 -22.86
C THR A 39 2.98 0.84 -22.42
N THR A 40 1.69 0.64 -22.61
CA THR A 40 1.01 -0.59 -22.27
C THR A 40 0.98 -1.54 -23.47
N LYS A 41 0.93 -2.85 -23.21
CA LYS A 41 0.81 -3.88 -24.24
C LYS A 41 -0.43 -3.66 -25.09
N LYS A 42 -0.28 -3.88 -26.38
CA LYS A 42 -1.36 -3.86 -27.38
C LYS A 42 -1.60 -5.25 -27.95
N GLY A 43 -2.78 -5.47 -28.54
CA GLY A 43 -3.04 -6.67 -29.31
C GLY A 43 -2.06 -6.78 -30.48
N LYS A 44 -1.46 -7.95 -30.66
CA LYS A 44 -0.57 -8.24 -31.78
C LYS A 44 -1.34 -8.91 -32.88
N GLU A 45 -0.88 -8.73 -34.13
CA GLU A 45 -1.45 -9.39 -35.29
C GLU A 45 -1.41 -10.92 -35.13
N GLY A 46 -2.50 -11.58 -35.48
CA GLY A 46 -2.68 -13.03 -35.41
C GLY A 46 -3.99 -13.47 -34.77
N LYS A 47 -4.15 -14.77 -34.63
CA LYS A 47 -5.28 -15.42 -34.00
C LYS A 47 -5.38 -15.03 -32.52
N LEU A 48 -6.56 -15.21 -31.95
CA LEU A 48 -6.78 -15.02 -30.50
C LEU A 48 -5.74 -15.82 -29.69
N ARG A 49 -5.04 -15.11 -28.81
CA ARG A 49 -4.09 -15.68 -27.86
C ARG A 49 -4.59 -15.44 -26.46
N VAL A 50 -4.70 -16.50 -25.68
CA VAL A 50 -5.06 -16.42 -24.27
C VAL A 50 -3.82 -16.79 -23.46
N ASN A 51 -3.48 -15.95 -22.48
CA ASN A 51 -2.37 -16.20 -21.57
C ASN A 51 -2.89 -16.18 -20.13
N MET A 52 -2.47 -17.16 -19.37
CA MET A 52 -2.73 -17.24 -17.92
C MET A 52 -1.39 -17.28 -17.20
N ALA A 53 -1.28 -16.52 -16.11
CA ALA A 53 -0.12 -16.54 -15.23
C ALA A 53 -0.60 -16.62 -13.78
N ALA A 54 0.00 -17.52 -13.01
CA ALA A 54 -0.18 -17.66 -11.59
C ALA A 54 1.18 -17.58 -10.90
N LYS A 55 1.27 -16.78 -9.83
CA LYS A 55 2.47 -16.67 -9.00
C LYS A 55 2.08 -16.83 -7.55
N TYR A 56 2.86 -17.59 -6.82
CA TYR A 56 2.79 -17.71 -5.38
C TYR A 56 4.15 -17.36 -4.79
N GLY A 57 4.18 -16.61 -3.74
CA GLY A 57 5.40 -16.19 -3.05
C GLY A 57 5.20 -16.20 -1.55
N ILE A 58 6.29 -16.38 -0.84
CA ILE A 58 6.40 -16.27 0.62
C ILE A 58 7.09 -14.94 0.92
N THR A 59 6.59 -14.23 1.92
CA THR A 59 7.16 -12.97 2.40
C THR A 59 7.61 -13.15 3.83
N ASP A 60 8.88 -12.88 4.08
CA ASP A 60 9.47 -12.94 5.40
C ASP A 60 10.47 -11.80 5.58
N PHE A 61 11.01 -11.61 6.78
CA PHE A 61 12.06 -10.63 7.01
C PHE A 61 13.32 -10.99 6.21
N ALA A 62 13.82 -10.02 5.45
CA ALA A 62 15.07 -10.20 4.70
C ALA A 62 16.29 -10.28 5.63
N TYR A 63 16.19 -9.70 6.81
CA TYR A 63 17.22 -9.69 7.84
C TYR A 63 16.60 -9.95 9.21
N THR A 64 17.20 -10.80 9.99
CA THR A 64 16.95 -10.87 11.44
C THR A 64 17.61 -9.65 12.06
N TYR A 65 16.86 -8.57 12.20
CA TYR A 65 17.38 -7.33 12.79
C TYR A 65 17.45 -7.50 14.29
N ARG A 66 18.70 -7.61 14.79
CA ARG A 66 19.09 -7.76 16.20
C ARG A 66 18.21 -8.79 16.94
N PRO A 67 18.74 -9.95 17.24
CA PRO A 67 18.01 -10.91 18.06
C PRO A 67 17.59 -10.23 19.36
N LEU A 68 16.35 -10.42 19.77
CA LEU A 68 15.88 -9.96 21.07
C LEU A 68 16.58 -10.79 22.17
N MET A 69 16.91 -10.11 23.24
CA MET A 69 17.50 -10.76 24.42
C MET A 69 16.46 -11.68 25.05
N GLY A 70 16.84 -12.92 25.33
CA GLY A 70 16.00 -13.88 26.04
C GLY A 70 15.69 -13.43 27.46
N GLY A 71 14.59 -13.91 28.03
CA GLY A 71 14.15 -13.49 29.36
C GLY A 71 15.17 -13.78 30.48
N GLU A 72 15.83 -14.93 30.47
CA GLU A 72 16.84 -15.28 31.44
C GLU A 72 18.12 -14.44 31.29
N GLU A 73 18.54 -14.18 30.08
CA GLU A 73 19.71 -13.32 29.81
C GLU A 73 19.42 -11.87 30.26
N ARG A 74 18.24 -11.35 29.95
CA ARG A 74 17.78 -10.05 30.43
C ARG A 74 17.76 -10.00 31.96
N ARG A 75 17.24 -11.06 32.61
CA ARG A 75 17.20 -11.16 34.08
C ARG A 75 18.57 -11.08 34.70
N LYS A 76 19.55 -11.82 34.14
CA LYS A 76 20.96 -11.77 34.61
C LYS A 76 21.54 -10.37 34.50
N LEU A 77 21.37 -9.70 33.37
CA LEU A 77 21.91 -8.36 33.18
C LEU A 77 21.26 -7.33 34.10
N ILE A 78 19.96 -7.43 34.36
CA ILE A 78 19.28 -6.55 35.32
C ILE A 78 19.77 -6.84 36.75
N HIS A 79 19.92 -8.09 37.11
CA HIS A 79 20.46 -8.47 38.43
C HIS A 79 21.87 -7.88 38.64
N GLU A 80 22.77 -8.04 37.68
CA GLU A 80 24.09 -7.44 37.69
C GLU A 80 24.03 -5.90 37.84
N GLY A 81 23.10 -5.26 37.06
CA GLY A 81 22.88 -3.82 37.17
C GLY A 81 22.41 -3.38 38.54
N LEU A 82 21.52 -4.16 39.19
CA LEU A 82 21.07 -3.88 40.57
C LEU A 82 22.22 -4.05 41.58
N VAL A 83 23.08 -5.06 41.44
CA VAL A 83 24.27 -5.25 42.28
C VAL A 83 25.20 -4.06 42.12
N ASN A 84 25.58 -3.71 40.90
CA ASN A 84 26.47 -2.57 40.61
C ASN A 84 25.92 -1.26 41.16
N PHE A 85 24.60 -1.02 41.00
CA PHE A 85 23.94 0.17 41.55
C PHE A 85 24.06 0.30 43.08
N GLN A 86 24.07 -0.83 43.81
CA GLN A 86 24.28 -0.81 45.27
C GLN A 86 25.78 -0.68 45.65
N LEU A 87 26.67 -1.33 44.90
CA LEU A 87 28.11 -1.17 45.10
C LEU A 87 28.54 0.29 44.90
N ASP A 88 28.00 0.99 43.92
CA ASP A 88 28.26 2.44 43.70
C ASP A 88 27.81 3.32 44.86
N LYS A 89 26.87 2.85 45.69
CA LYS A 89 26.48 3.49 46.94
C LYS A 89 27.39 3.16 48.15
N GLY A 90 28.36 2.31 47.94
CA GLY A 90 29.33 1.96 48.98
C GLY A 90 28.89 0.84 49.95
N VAL A 91 27.79 0.08 49.60
CA VAL A 91 27.42 -1.10 50.40
C VAL A 91 28.31 -2.29 50.07
N SER A 92 28.37 -3.28 50.98
CA SER A 92 29.15 -4.50 50.75
C SER A 92 28.58 -5.33 49.60
N GLU A 93 29.42 -6.15 48.96
CA GLU A 93 29.02 -7.04 47.86
C GLU A 93 27.90 -8.00 48.30
N GLN A 94 27.95 -8.52 49.52
CA GLN A 94 26.93 -9.41 50.05
C GLN A 94 25.57 -8.71 50.18
N GLU A 95 25.54 -7.49 50.70
CA GLU A 95 24.32 -6.68 50.82
C GLU A 95 23.80 -6.28 49.45
N ALA A 96 24.66 -5.94 48.49
CA ALA A 96 24.31 -5.63 47.13
C ALA A 96 23.65 -6.82 46.43
N GLN A 97 24.14 -8.02 46.60
CA GLN A 97 23.54 -9.24 46.04
C GLN A 97 22.18 -9.55 46.69
N GLN A 98 22.07 -9.45 48.00
CA GLN A 98 20.79 -9.63 48.71
C GLN A 98 19.72 -8.63 48.22
N TYR A 99 20.13 -7.39 48.01
CA TYR A 99 19.23 -6.38 47.46
C TYR A 99 18.76 -6.75 46.04
N ALA A 100 19.68 -7.18 45.16
CA ALA A 100 19.37 -7.58 43.83
C ALA A 100 18.39 -8.77 43.79
N ASP A 101 18.66 -9.81 44.59
CA ASP A 101 17.81 -11.00 44.71
C ASP A 101 16.39 -10.65 45.20
N ALA A 102 16.26 -9.73 46.15
CA ALA A 102 14.97 -9.30 46.68
C ALA A 102 14.15 -8.42 45.72
N ASN A 103 14.82 -7.72 44.79
CA ASN A 103 14.16 -6.73 43.93
C ASN A 103 14.08 -7.11 42.44
N ILE A 104 14.77 -8.17 42.02
CA ILE A 104 14.86 -8.56 40.59
C ILE A 104 13.49 -8.75 39.95
N ASP A 105 12.48 -9.26 40.67
CA ASP A 105 11.14 -9.52 40.13
C ASP A 105 10.34 -8.26 39.88
N GLN A 106 10.75 -7.09 40.36
CA GLN A 106 10.16 -5.82 40.01
C GLN A 106 10.52 -5.39 38.58
N TYR A 107 11.63 -5.88 38.02
CA TYR A 107 12.19 -5.46 36.76
C TYR A 107 12.22 -6.57 35.70
N ALA A 108 12.35 -7.82 36.12
CA ALA A 108 12.49 -8.98 35.26
C ALA A 108 11.83 -10.22 35.85
N LYS A 109 10.52 -10.11 36.14
CA LYS A 109 9.72 -11.19 36.72
C LYS A 109 9.70 -12.41 35.78
N ARG A 110 9.84 -13.60 36.37
CA ARG A 110 9.50 -14.85 35.67
C ARG A 110 7.99 -15.03 35.70
N LEU A 111 7.42 -15.31 34.52
CA LEU A 111 5.99 -15.61 34.41
C LEU A 111 5.74 -17.09 34.75
N PRO A 112 4.52 -17.46 35.22
CA PRO A 112 4.19 -18.84 35.58
C PRO A 112 4.43 -19.87 34.47
N HIS A 113 4.23 -19.46 33.20
CA HIS A 113 4.39 -20.31 32.01
C HIS A 113 5.67 -20.03 31.21
N GLY A 114 6.64 -19.36 31.82
CA GLY A 114 7.86 -18.92 31.15
C GLY A 114 7.74 -17.49 30.59
N TYR A 115 8.75 -17.08 29.85
CA TYR A 115 8.80 -15.75 29.28
C TYR A 115 7.95 -15.63 28.00
N SER A 116 7.38 -14.45 27.74
CA SER A 116 6.64 -14.18 26.53
C SER A 116 7.56 -14.04 25.33
N ASP A 117 7.19 -14.70 24.23
CA ASP A 117 7.80 -14.51 22.91
C ASP A 117 6.94 -13.54 22.09
N TRP A 118 7.16 -12.25 22.33
CA TRP A 118 6.46 -11.18 21.63
C TRP A 118 6.83 -11.12 20.14
N GLU A 119 8.02 -11.57 19.74
CA GLU A 119 8.40 -11.56 18.34
C GLU A 119 7.54 -12.53 17.52
N SER A 120 7.44 -13.77 17.97
CA SER A 120 6.59 -14.78 17.32
C SER A 120 5.10 -14.45 17.40
N ALA A 121 4.67 -13.75 18.45
CA ALA A 121 3.27 -13.34 18.60
C ALA A 121 2.87 -12.18 17.67
N LEU A 122 3.80 -11.27 17.37
CA LEU A 122 3.54 -10.07 16.56
C LEU A 122 3.80 -10.28 15.06
N PHE A 123 4.66 -11.23 14.72
CA PHE A 123 5.11 -11.42 13.35
C PHE A 123 4.88 -12.85 12.88
N LYS A 124 4.59 -12.98 11.60
CA LYS A 124 4.37 -14.26 10.94
C LYS A 124 4.89 -14.22 9.51
N THR A 125 5.18 -15.36 8.95
CA THR A 125 5.45 -15.47 7.52
C THR A 125 4.20 -15.08 6.74
N GLY A 126 4.33 -14.09 5.85
CA GLY A 126 3.29 -13.66 4.93
C GLY A 126 3.33 -14.44 3.63
N TYR A 127 2.35 -14.20 2.77
CA TYR A 127 2.30 -14.80 1.44
C TYR A 127 1.74 -13.82 0.40
N GLN A 128 2.08 -14.08 -0.86
CA GLN A 128 1.54 -13.36 -1.99
C GLN A 128 1.00 -14.35 -3.03
N GLN A 129 -0.19 -14.07 -3.51
CA GLN A 129 -0.83 -14.74 -4.64
C GLN A 129 -1.10 -13.72 -5.73
N ASP A 130 -0.75 -14.01 -6.97
CA ASP A 130 -1.01 -13.15 -8.12
C ASP A 130 -1.48 -14.00 -9.29
N TYR A 131 -2.69 -13.73 -9.75
CA TYR A 131 -3.31 -14.38 -10.89
C TYR A 131 -3.57 -13.35 -11.98
N ASN A 132 -3.28 -13.69 -13.21
CA ASN A 132 -3.53 -12.86 -14.37
C ASN A 132 -4.03 -13.70 -15.54
N LEU A 133 -5.12 -13.25 -16.15
CA LEU A 133 -5.69 -13.80 -17.37
C LEU A 133 -5.71 -12.69 -18.41
N SER A 134 -5.20 -12.94 -19.61
CA SER A 134 -5.26 -11.99 -20.70
C SER A 134 -5.62 -12.67 -22.01
N ALA A 135 -6.38 -11.96 -22.84
CA ALA A 135 -6.73 -12.38 -24.18
C ALA A 135 -6.39 -11.27 -25.16
N SER A 136 -5.73 -11.58 -26.27
CA SER A 136 -5.35 -10.61 -27.28
C SER A 136 -5.53 -11.16 -28.68
N ALA A 137 -5.96 -10.29 -29.59
CA ALA A 137 -6.13 -10.59 -31.00
C ALA A 137 -5.85 -9.32 -31.83
N GLY A 138 -5.58 -9.48 -33.09
CA GLY A 138 -5.40 -8.35 -34.00
C GLY A 138 -5.21 -8.76 -35.45
N ASN A 139 -5.32 -7.77 -36.30
CA ASN A 139 -4.94 -7.83 -37.72
C ASN A 139 -4.22 -6.53 -38.10
N GLN A 140 -3.94 -6.33 -39.37
CA GLN A 140 -3.22 -5.14 -39.86
C GLN A 140 -3.92 -3.80 -39.47
N ASN A 141 -5.23 -3.83 -39.28
CA ASN A 141 -6.02 -2.62 -39.04
C ASN A 141 -6.61 -2.53 -37.62
N SER A 142 -6.70 -3.64 -36.91
CA SER A 142 -7.38 -3.72 -35.62
C SER A 142 -6.52 -4.43 -34.58
N SER A 143 -6.57 -3.97 -33.35
CA SER A 143 -5.97 -4.67 -32.23
C SER A 143 -6.90 -4.66 -31.03
N PHE A 144 -6.85 -5.74 -30.26
CA PHE A 144 -7.61 -5.90 -29.03
C PHE A 144 -6.73 -6.63 -27.99
N ILE A 145 -6.78 -6.16 -26.76
CA ILE A 145 -6.28 -6.90 -25.60
C ILE A 145 -7.19 -6.61 -24.41
N GLY A 146 -7.59 -7.67 -23.71
CA GLY A 146 -8.27 -7.59 -22.43
C GLY A 146 -7.46 -8.35 -21.38
N SER A 147 -7.43 -7.86 -20.16
CA SER A 147 -6.82 -8.55 -19.03
C SER A 147 -7.64 -8.41 -17.76
N LEU A 148 -7.60 -9.48 -16.94
CA LEU A 148 -8.15 -9.53 -15.58
C LEU A 148 -7.04 -9.97 -14.64
N GLY A 149 -7.02 -9.39 -13.46
CA GLY A 149 -6.00 -9.71 -12.49
C GLY A 149 -6.55 -9.73 -11.07
N TYR A 150 -6.04 -10.64 -10.27
CA TYR A 150 -6.28 -10.71 -8.84
C TYR A 150 -4.94 -10.81 -8.11
N THR A 151 -4.79 -10.07 -7.03
CA THR A 151 -3.62 -10.13 -6.16
C THR A 151 -4.10 -10.15 -4.72
N LYS A 152 -3.61 -11.10 -3.93
CA LYS A 152 -3.76 -11.11 -2.47
C LYS A 152 -2.38 -11.19 -1.85
N GLN A 153 -2.12 -10.35 -0.86
CA GLN A 153 -0.86 -10.31 -0.14
C GLN A 153 -1.14 -10.15 1.36
N THR A 154 -0.50 -10.99 2.18
CA THR A 154 -0.39 -10.76 3.61
C THR A 154 1.04 -10.34 3.93
N GLY A 155 1.18 -9.36 4.81
CA GLY A 155 2.48 -8.92 5.31
C GLY A 155 2.99 -9.81 6.45
N VAL A 156 4.18 -9.50 6.93
CA VAL A 156 4.81 -10.20 8.06
C VAL A 156 4.25 -9.79 9.42
N SER A 157 3.64 -8.62 9.54
CA SER A 157 3.01 -8.16 10.79
C SER A 157 1.53 -8.53 10.83
N LEU A 158 0.96 -8.55 12.05
CA LEU A 158 -0.48 -8.71 12.25
C LEU A 158 -1.26 -7.65 11.45
N ASN A 159 -2.47 -8.01 10.98
CA ASN A 159 -3.40 -7.13 10.25
C ASN A 159 -2.74 -6.30 9.13
N SER A 160 -1.82 -6.91 8.40
CA SER A 160 -1.20 -6.33 7.22
C SER A 160 -1.60 -7.15 5.99
N GLU A 161 -2.64 -6.69 5.29
CA GLU A 161 -3.20 -7.38 4.13
C GLU A 161 -3.52 -6.41 3.00
N MET A 162 -3.35 -6.88 1.77
CA MET A 162 -3.78 -6.21 0.56
C MET A 162 -4.49 -7.18 -0.36
N GLU A 163 -5.65 -6.77 -0.84
CA GLU A 163 -6.40 -7.47 -1.88
C GLU A 163 -6.70 -6.52 -3.03
N ARG A 164 -6.50 -6.97 -4.25
CA ARG A 164 -6.69 -6.13 -5.43
C ARG A 164 -7.26 -6.92 -6.61
N PHE A 165 -8.33 -6.39 -7.19
CA PHE A 165 -8.86 -6.79 -8.49
C PHE A 165 -8.50 -5.73 -9.52
N THR A 166 -8.15 -6.15 -10.72
CA THR A 166 -7.87 -5.26 -11.84
C THR A 166 -8.51 -5.80 -13.11
N GLY A 167 -9.03 -4.89 -13.93
CA GLY A 167 -9.51 -5.19 -15.27
C GLY A 167 -9.02 -4.15 -16.26
N ARG A 168 -8.69 -4.56 -17.48
CA ARG A 168 -8.27 -3.66 -18.53
C ARG A 168 -8.72 -4.15 -19.89
N VAL A 169 -9.09 -3.20 -20.73
CA VAL A 169 -9.36 -3.42 -22.16
C VAL A 169 -8.64 -2.33 -22.94
N ASP A 170 -8.01 -2.70 -24.02
CA ASP A 170 -7.45 -1.79 -25.01
C ASP A 170 -7.86 -2.27 -26.40
N ALA A 171 -8.44 -1.40 -27.20
CA ALA A 171 -8.90 -1.69 -28.54
C ALA A 171 -8.52 -0.55 -29.48
N SER A 172 -8.08 -0.87 -30.66
CA SER A 172 -7.83 0.12 -31.72
C SER A 172 -8.22 -0.41 -33.08
N ASN A 173 -8.64 0.53 -33.94
CA ASN A 173 -8.97 0.22 -35.33
C ASN A 173 -8.53 1.37 -36.23
N LYS A 174 -8.06 1.02 -37.42
CA LYS A 174 -7.74 1.94 -38.50
C LYS A 174 -8.60 1.61 -39.69
N TYR A 175 -9.43 2.57 -40.07
CA TYR A 175 -10.28 2.47 -41.26
C TYR A 175 -9.98 3.63 -42.20
N LYS A 176 -9.38 3.33 -43.35
CA LYS A 176 -8.94 4.35 -44.32
C LYS A 176 -8.06 5.42 -43.67
N LYS A 177 -8.53 6.65 -43.61
CA LYS A 177 -7.80 7.79 -43.03
C LYS A 177 -8.12 8.04 -41.57
N VAL A 178 -9.01 7.26 -40.94
CA VAL A 178 -9.45 7.42 -39.56
C VAL A 178 -8.84 6.34 -38.70
N GLU A 179 -8.27 6.72 -37.53
CA GLU A 179 -7.80 5.83 -36.51
C GLU A 179 -8.61 6.04 -35.22
N PHE A 180 -9.14 4.96 -34.67
CA PHE A 180 -9.82 4.94 -33.38
C PHE A 180 -9.00 4.16 -32.36
N GLY A 181 -9.00 4.62 -31.14
CA GLY A 181 -8.41 3.89 -30.01
C GLY A 181 -9.25 4.10 -28.76
N MET A 182 -9.37 3.05 -27.97
CA MET A 182 -10.01 3.08 -26.66
C MET A 182 -9.16 2.27 -25.68
N ASN A 183 -8.95 2.83 -24.50
CA ASN A 183 -8.37 2.13 -23.37
C ASN A 183 -9.29 2.35 -22.17
N ALA A 184 -9.60 1.29 -21.45
CA ALA A 184 -10.32 1.36 -20.19
C ALA A 184 -9.61 0.48 -19.17
N SER A 185 -9.45 0.98 -17.95
CA SER A 185 -8.90 0.22 -16.83
C SER A 185 -9.71 0.46 -15.57
N PHE A 186 -9.80 -0.58 -14.76
CA PHE A 186 -10.48 -0.57 -13.48
C PHE A 186 -9.60 -1.26 -12.43
N SER A 187 -9.58 -0.72 -11.24
CA SER A 187 -9.01 -1.42 -10.08
C SER A 187 -9.86 -1.20 -8.83
N TRP A 188 -9.98 -2.26 -8.05
CA TRP A 188 -10.49 -2.22 -6.69
C TRP A 188 -9.39 -2.75 -5.76
N THR A 189 -9.06 -2.02 -4.71
CA THR A 189 -8.02 -2.40 -3.76
C THR A 189 -8.55 -2.21 -2.34
N LYS A 190 -8.37 -3.22 -1.50
CA LYS A 190 -8.55 -3.13 -0.05
C LYS A 190 -7.20 -3.32 0.62
N ASN A 191 -6.81 -2.38 1.44
CA ASN A 191 -5.64 -2.47 2.31
C ASN A 191 -6.11 -2.50 3.76
N VAL A 192 -5.74 -3.53 4.50
CA VAL A 192 -5.85 -3.59 5.95
C VAL A 192 -4.48 -3.30 6.52
N HIS A 193 -4.38 -2.39 7.45
CA HIS A 193 -3.12 -1.99 8.06
C HIS A 193 -3.35 -1.49 9.48
N LEU A 194 -2.41 -1.72 10.35
CA LEU A 194 -2.39 -1.10 11.66
C LEU A 194 -1.72 0.27 11.59
N PRO A 195 -2.14 1.23 12.42
CA PRO A 195 -1.48 2.53 12.50
C PRO A 195 -0.08 2.36 13.08
N GLU A 196 0.92 2.87 12.36
CA GLU A 196 2.32 2.89 12.77
C GLU A 196 2.77 4.33 13.06
N GLY A 197 3.76 4.49 13.91
CA GLY A 197 4.48 5.74 14.13
C GLY A 197 3.86 6.76 15.10
N LYS A 198 2.56 6.94 15.16
CA LYS A 198 1.89 7.88 16.08
C LYS A 198 1.22 7.21 17.28
N PHE A 199 1.06 5.92 17.25
CA PHE A 199 0.35 5.13 18.26
C PHE A 199 1.33 4.15 18.90
N TYR A 200 2.07 4.62 19.89
CA TYR A 200 3.14 3.84 20.52
C TYR A 200 2.68 2.48 21.05
N GLY A 201 1.46 2.41 21.52
CA GLY A 201 0.98 1.20 22.17
C GLY A 201 0.42 0.14 21.23
N SER A 202 -0.19 0.56 20.12
CA SER A 202 -0.82 -0.35 19.15
C SER A 202 0.05 -0.64 17.92
N ALA A 203 1.12 0.11 17.71
CA ALA A 203 2.05 -0.09 16.62
C ALA A 203 2.87 -1.36 16.80
N ILE A 204 2.76 -2.30 15.87
CA ILE A 204 3.39 -3.62 15.98
C ILE A 204 4.91 -3.52 16.06
N TYR A 205 5.53 -2.71 15.21
CA TYR A 205 6.99 -2.55 15.18
C TYR A 205 7.54 -1.82 16.40
N ALA A 206 6.83 -0.82 16.92
CA ALA A 206 7.20 -0.14 18.15
C ALA A 206 7.05 -1.06 19.37
N SER A 207 6.01 -1.86 19.41
CA SER A 207 5.74 -2.81 20.49
C SER A 207 6.83 -3.88 20.61
N LYS A 208 7.40 -4.34 19.49
CA LYS A 208 8.55 -5.27 19.49
C LYS A 208 9.73 -4.74 20.32
N VAL A 209 9.98 -3.43 20.29
CA VAL A 209 11.10 -2.81 21.01
C VAL A 209 10.75 -2.50 22.47
N ASN A 210 9.49 -2.16 22.74
CA ASN A 210 9.04 -1.71 24.06
C ASN A 210 8.68 -2.87 24.98
N LEU A 211 8.10 -3.94 24.43
CA LEU A 211 7.66 -5.08 25.22
C LEU A 211 8.84 -5.98 25.63
N THR A 212 8.81 -6.43 26.87
CA THR A 212 9.85 -7.28 27.44
C THR A 212 9.36 -8.72 27.57
N PRO A 213 10.26 -9.71 27.62
CA PRO A 213 9.88 -11.10 27.88
C PRO A 213 9.13 -11.33 29.19
N SER A 214 9.29 -10.41 30.16
CA SER A 214 8.59 -10.45 31.45
C SER A 214 7.18 -9.84 31.41
N THR A 215 6.77 -9.26 30.28
CA THR A 215 5.43 -8.72 30.05
C THR A 215 4.54 -9.82 29.48
N PRO A 216 3.51 -10.31 30.17
CA PRO A 216 2.67 -11.39 29.67
C PRO A 216 1.79 -10.95 28.50
N ILE A 217 1.51 -11.86 27.57
CA ILE A 217 0.54 -11.68 26.49
C ILE A 217 -0.87 -11.88 27.01
N TYR A 218 -1.07 -12.87 27.85
CA TYR A 218 -2.35 -13.26 28.45
C TYR A 218 -2.26 -13.27 29.97
N ASN A 219 -3.36 -13.00 30.62
CA ASN A 219 -3.58 -13.24 32.03
C ASN A 219 -3.75 -14.76 32.29
N GLU A 220 -3.77 -15.16 33.57
CA GLU A 220 -3.96 -16.56 33.95
C GLU A 220 -5.33 -17.12 33.57
N ASP A 221 -6.34 -16.24 33.43
CA ASP A 221 -7.69 -16.58 32.98
C ASP A 221 -7.84 -16.65 31.44
N GLY A 222 -6.76 -16.44 30.71
CA GLY A 222 -6.72 -16.46 29.25
C GLY A 222 -7.15 -15.16 28.57
N THR A 223 -7.53 -14.14 29.31
CA THR A 223 -7.80 -12.80 28.77
C THR A 223 -6.52 -12.09 28.39
N TYR A 224 -6.60 -11.09 27.50
CA TYR A 224 -5.42 -10.30 27.12
C TYR A 224 -4.90 -9.48 28.30
N ALA A 225 -3.61 -9.63 28.57
CA ALA A 225 -2.95 -8.84 29.58
C ALA A 225 -2.75 -7.40 29.10
N SER A 226 -3.05 -6.41 29.93
CA SER A 226 -2.97 -5.00 29.60
C SER A 226 -2.59 -4.17 30.83
N GLY A 227 -2.33 -2.88 30.64
CA GLY A 227 -2.04 -1.96 31.76
C GLY A 227 -0.58 -1.96 32.22
N TYR A 228 0.31 -2.68 31.55
CA TYR A 228 1.74 -2.66 31.88
C TYR A 228 2.37 -1.30 31.59
N ARG A 229 3.36 -0.92 32.38
CA ARG A 229 4.10 0.32 32.22
C ARG A 229 4.86 0.34 30.86
N GLU A 230 5.39 -0.80 30.50
CA GLU A 230 5.98 -1.05 29.20
C GLU A 230 4.89 -0.87 28.13
N ASN A 231 5.27 -0.36 26.99
CA ASN A 231 4.37 -0.09 25.86
C ASN A 231 3.11 0.72 26.24
N ASN A 232 3.23 1.62 27.23
CA ASN A 232 2.13 2.47 27.73
C ASN A 232 0.85 1.70 28.11
N GLY A 233 0.98 0.45 28.50
CA GLY A 233 -0.14 -0.42 28.89
C GLY A 233 -0.93 -1.03 27.75
N TYR A 234 -0.48 -0.90 26.50
CA TYR A 234 -1.13 -1.52 25.36
C TYR A 234 -0.67 -2.97 25.16
N ASN A 235 -1.64 -3.85 24.90
CA ASN A 235 -1.37 -5.14 24.29
C ASN A 235 -1.63 -5.03 22.79
N PRO A 236 -0.61 -5.04 21.93
CA PRO A 236 -0.79 -4.83 20.50
C PRO A 236 -1.58 -5.94 19.81
N ILE A 237 -1.63 -7.15 20.39
CA ILE A 237 -2.43 -8.26 19.85
C ILE A 237 -3.91 -7.99 20.10
N LEU A 238 -4.29 -7.57 21.30
CA LEU A 238 -5.65 -7.13 21.61
C LEU A 238 -6.08 -5.99 20.68
N GLU A 239 -5.23 -4.94 20.57
CA GLU A 239 -5.56 -3.80 19.70
C GLU A 239 -5.72 -4.22 18.23
N ALA A 240 -4.92 -5.20 17.75
CA ALA A 240 -5.05 -5.72 16.41
C ALA A 240 -6.34 -6.54 16.20
N GLU A 241 -6.85 -7.18 17.24
CA GLU A 241 -8.06 -8.00 17.17
C GLU A 241 -9.34 -7.18 17.24
N VAL A 242 -9.37 -6.18 18.15
CA VAL A 242 -10.60 -5.44 18.42
C VAL A 242 -10.77 -4.17 17.58
N ASN A 243 -9.73 -3.71 16.90
CA ASN A 243 -9.76 -2.47 16.10
C ASN A 243 -9.74 -2.76 14.60
N ASP A 244 -10.50 -1.99 13.84
CA ASP A 244 -10.56 -2.07 12.39
C ASP A 244 -9.92 -0.86 11.71
N TYR A 245 -8.94 -1.12 10.84
CA TYR A 245 -8.30 -0.11 10.01
C TYR A 245 -8.17 -0.62 8.58
N TYR A 246 -8.89 0.01 7.67
CA TYR A 246 -8.74 -0.33 6.26
C TYR A 246 -8.95 0.87 5.33
N ALA A 247 -8.30 0.82 4.19
CA ALA A 247 -8.55 1.70 3.07
C ALA A 247 -9.09 0.88 1.88
N ARG A 248 -10.20 1.35 1.28
CA ARG A 248 -10.74 0.81 0.03
C ARG A 248 -10.61 1.86 -1.05
N THR A 249 -9.96 1.52 -2.14
CA THR A 249 -9.81 2.41 -3.29
C THR A 249 -10.41 1.76 -4.52
N VAL A 250 -11.33 2.46 -5.15
CA VAL A 250 -11.81 2.18 -6.51
C VAL A 250 -11.17 3.18 -7.46
N ARG A 251 -10.61 2.72 -8.57
CA ARG A 251 -10.10 3.58 -9.62
C ARG A 251 -10.57 3.10 -10.98
N ALA A 252 -11.03 4.00 -11.79
CA ALA A 252 -11.43 3.75 -13.16
C ALA A 252 -10.80 4.82 -14.06
N MET A 253 -10.16 4.40 -15.15
CA MET A 253 -9.59 5.30 -16.12
C MET A 253 -10.06 4.88 -17.53
N GLY A 254 -10.54 5.82 -18.29
CA GLY A 254 -10.95 5.64 -19.68
C GLY A 254 -10.27 6.65 -20.58
N THR A 255 -9.74 6.20 -21.71
CA THR A 255 -9.18 7.07 -22.74
C THR A 255 -9.78 6.68 -24.09
N ALA A 256 -10.30 7.67 -24.80
CA ALA A 256 -10.75 7.55 -26.18
C ALA A 256 -9.85 8.42 -27.08
N LYS A 257 -9.43 7.87 -28.19
CA LYS A 257 -8.60 8.56 -29.19
C LYS A 257 -9.26 8.47 -30.55
N ILE A 258 -9.31 9.58 -31.25
CA ILE A 258 -9.62 9.64 -32.66
C ILE A 258 -8.51 10.40 -33.37
N ALA A 259 -8.09 9.90 -34.56
CA ALA A 259 -7.16 10.62 -35.39
C ALA A 259 -7.59 10.52 -36.87
N TYR A 260 -7.35 11.59 -37.61
CA TYR A 260 -7.68 11.69 -39.02
C TYR A 260 -6.48 12.19 -39.82
N ASN A 261 -6.09 11.42 -40.82
CA ASN A 261 -5.06 11.80 -41.76
C ASN A 261 -5.69 12.65 -42.86
N VAL A 262 -5.62 13.99 -42.70
CA VAL A 262 -6.21 14.95 -43.66
C VAL A 262 -5.53 14.77 -45.03
N TRP A 263 -4.19 14.79 -44.99
CA TRP A 263 -3.29 14.47 -46.10
C TRP A 263 -2.24 13.48 -45.65
N ASP A 264 -1.42 12.98 -46.52
CA ASP A 264 -0.35 12.01 -46.17
C ASP A 264 0.67 12.57 -45.17
N ASN A 265 0.79 13.90 -45.13
CA ASN A 265 1.73 14.62 -44.30
C ASN A 265 1.08 15.44 -43.17
N LEU A 266 -0.26 15.43 -43.05
CA LEU A 266 -0.98 16.18 -42.03
C LEU A 266 -2.00 15.29 -41.29
N LYS A 267 -1.82 15.18 -39.98
CA LYS A 267 -2.67 14.38 -39.08
C LYS A 267 -3.25 15.27 -37.97
N VAL A 268 -4.53 15.18 -37.76
CA VAL A 268 -5.23 15.75 -36.61
C VAL A 268 -5.61 14.63 -35.66
N SER A 269 -5.42 14.82 -34.37
CA SER A 269 -5.87 13.82 -33.37
C SER A 269 -6.40 14.48 -32.11
N SER A 270 -7.44 13.85 -31.56
CA SER A 270 -8.02 14.20 -30.27
C SER A 270 -7.96 13.00 -29.35
N VAL A 271 -7.56 13.23 -28.10
CA VAL A 271 -7.52 12.24 -27.02
C VAL A 271 -8.31 12.79 -25.85
N PHE A 272 -9.31 12.05 -25.42
CA PHE A 272 -10.11 12.38 -24.25
C PHE A 272 -9.89 11.31 -23.17
N THR A 273 -9.55 11.75 -21.96
CA THR A 273 -9.29 10.86 -20.83
C THR A 273 -10.13 11.27 -19.63
N VAL A 274 -10.74 10.27 -18.98
CA VAL A 274 -11.36 10.40 -17.66
C VAL A 274 -10.59 9.53 -16.69
N ASP A 275 -10.16 10.10 -15.56
CA ASP A 275 -9.49 9.39 -14.47
C ASP A 275 -10.28 9.64 -13.18
N TYR A 276 -10.94 8.61 -12.68
CA TYR A 276 -11.77 8.62 -11.49
C TYR A 276 -11.12 7.80 -10.38
N SER A 277 -11.14 8.30 -9.15
CA SER A 277 -10.65 7.59 -7.98
C SER A 277 -11.46 7.93 -6.74
N LEU A 278 -12.07 6.92 -6.12
CA LEU A 278 -12.73 7.00 -4.84
C LEU A 278 -11.95 6.21 -3.80
N THR A 279 -11.48 6.88 -2.74
CA THR A 279 -10.84 6.23 -1.58
C THR A 279 -11.73 6.39 -0.36
N LYS A 280 -11.97 5.29 0.34
CA LYS A 280 -12.65 5.25 1.64
C LYS A 280 -11.67 4.73 2.67
N ASP A 281 -11.25 5.60 3.60
CA ASP A 281 -10.45 5.24 4.75
C ASP A 281 -11.39 5.06 5.95
N PHE A 282 -11.37 3.86 6.51
CA PHE A 282 -12.14 3.50 7.69
C PHE A 282 -11.21 3.25 8.87
N PHE A 283 -11.57 3.78 10.00
CA PHE A 283 -10.85 3.65 11.24
C PHE A 283 -11.88 3.44 12.37
N PHE A 284 -11.75 2.35 13.10
CA PHE A 284 -12.55 2.06 14.27
C PHE A 284 -11.65 1.59 15.41
N GLN A 285 -11.85 2.15 16.59
CA GLN A 285 -11.26 1.69 17.84
C GLN A 285 -12.38 1.25 18.78
N SER A 286 -12.33 -0.04 19.11
CA SER A 286 -13.29 -0.69 20.02
C SER A 286 -13.18 -0.13 21.44
N PRO A 287 -14.29 -0.05 22.21
CA PRO A 287 -14.22 0.22 23.64
C PRO A 287 -13.42 -0.83 24.42
N ASP A 288 -13.24 -2.04 23.87
CA ASP A 288 -12.44 -3.11 24.48
C ASP A 288 -10.92 -2.89 24.31
N GLY A 289 -10.52 -2.04 23.37
CA GLY A 289 -9.14 -1.60 23.20
C GLY A 289 -8.84 -0.39 24.09
N ARG A 290 -7.56 -0.20 24.43
CA ARG A 290 -7.12 0.86 25.35
C ARG A 290 -7.44 2.27 24.85
N ASP A 291 -7.17 2.56 23.56
CA ASP A 291 -7.48 3.87 22.98
C ASP A 291 -8.98 4.12 22.85
N GLY A 292 -9.73 3.10 22.50
CA GLY A 292 -11.16 3.17 22.33
C GLY A 292 -11.92 3.27 23.65
N ALA A 293 -11.44 2.61 24.72
CA ALA A 293 -12.05 2.63 26.05
C ALA A 293 -12.27 4.05 26.58
N THR A 294 -11.30 4.95 26.40
CA THR A 294 -11.37 6.35 26.81
C THR A 294 -12.57 7.10 26.20
N TYR A 295 -13.02 6.68 25.03
CA TYR A 295 -14.13 7.30 24.27
C TYR A 295 -15.37 6.42 24.22
N GLN A 296 -15.40 5.30 24.93
CA GLN A 296 -16.43 4.25 24.77
C GLN A 296 -16.62 3.85 23.31
N GLY A 297 -15.50 3.66 22.63
CA GLY A 297 -15.42 3.46 21.20
C GLY A 297 -15.37 4.75 20.38
N ARG A 298 -14.57 4.74 19.32
CA ARG A 298 -14.54 5.82 18.34
C ARG A 298 -14.33 5.29 16.93
N GLY A 299 -15.01 5.92 15.99
CA GLY A 299 -14.87 5.59 14.57
C GLY A 299 -14.80 6.84 13.71
N ARG A 300 -14.15 6.72 12.59
CA ARG A 300 -14.13 7.73 11.55
C ARG A 300 -14.15 7.09 10.17
N MET A 301 -14.77 7.78 9.24
CA MET A 301 -14.70 7.47 7.83
C MET A 301 -14.31 8.73 7.08
N GLN A 302 -13.33 8.61 6.22
CA GLN A 302 -12.96 9.64 5.27
C GLN A 302 -13.19 9.11 3.86
N MET A 303 -13.94 9.83 3.05
CA MET A 303 -14.17 9.53 1.65
C MET A 303 -13.55 10.64 0.82
N THR A 304 -12.63 10.27 -0.05
CA THR A 304 -11.98 11.19 -0.98
C THR A 304 -12.34 10.79 -2.39
N ASP A 305 -13.10 11.64 -3.07
CA ASP A 305 -13.50 11.49 -4.46
C ASP A 305 -12.65 12.43 -5.35
N ARG A 306 -12.15 11.90 -6.45
CA ARG A 306 -11.33 12.64 -7.40
C ARG A 306 -11.72 12.24 -8.81
N ILE A 307 -12.04 13.24 -9.62
CA ILE A 307 -12.27 13.02 -11.04
C ILE A 307 -11.48 14.03 -11.85
N ARG A 308 -10.82 13.55 -12.89
CA ARG A 308 -10.05 14.38 -13.82
C ARG A 308 -10.49 14.08 -15.23
N TYR A 309 -10.81 15.14 -15.94
CA TYR A 309 -11.07 15.12 -17.37
C TYR A 309 -9.91 15.80 -18.09
N THR A 310 -9.40 15.18 -19.13
CA THR A 310 -8.33 15.75 -19.96
C THR A 310 -8.71 15.59 -21.42
N SER A 311 -8.69 16.69 -22.17
CA SER A 311 -8.84 16.70 -23.62
C SER A 311 -7.58 17.27 -24.25
N GLN A 312 -6.92 16.45 -25.05
CA GLN A 312 -5.70 16.83 -25.76
C GLN A 312 -5.93 16.75 -27.27
N ASN A 313 -5.69 17.84 -27.96
CA ASN A 313 -5.88 17.96 -29.41
C ASN A 313 -4.53 18.29 -30.04
N ASN A 314 -4.11 17.48 -31.03
CA ASN A 314 -2.81 17.61 -31.66
C ASN A 314 -2.96 17.76 -33.16
N LEU A 315 -2.13 18.64 -33.74
CA LEU A 315 -1.88 18.76 -35.16
C LEU A 315 -0.46 18.37 -35.43
N THR A 316 -0.25 17.37 -36.26
CA THR A 316 1.10 16.85 -36.61
C THR A 316 1.28 16.98 -38.12
N TYR A 317 2.34 17.70 -38.50
CA TYR A 317 2.79 17.79 -39.90
C TYR A 317 4.16 17.14 -40.02
N SER A 318 4.36 16.31 -41.04
CA SER A 318 5.68 15.70 -41.31
C SER A 318 5.82 15.50 -42.82
N LYS A 319 6.88 16.06 -43.40
CA LYS A 319 7.18 15.94 -44.82
C LYS A 319 8.64 15.94 -45.09
N THR A 320 9.03 15.11 -46.06
CA THR A 320 10.43 15.03 -46.57
C THR A 320 10.49 15.71 -47.92
N PHE A 321 11.43 16.65 -48.05
CA PHE A 321 11.72 17.41 -49.27
C PHE A 321 13.13 17.07 -49.74
N GLY A 322 13.30 16.14 -50.63
CA GLY A 322 14.62 15.68 -51.04
C GLY A 322 15.41 15.06 -49.89
N LYS A 323 16.50 15.72 -49.45
CA LYS A 323 17.34 15.29 -48.31
C LYS A 323 16.91 15.90 -46.97
N HIS A 324 15.90 16.78 -46.94
CA HIS A 324 15.46 17.50 -45.74
C HIS A 324 14.12 16.94 -45.26
N SER A 325 14.04 16.61 -43.98
CA SER A 325 12.81 16.18 -43.30
C SER A 325 12.39 17.27 -42.29
N VAL A 326 11.14 17.72 -42.43
CA VAL A 326 10.54 18.70 -41.51
C VAL A 326 9.40 18.03 -40.77
N SER A 327 9.41 18.17 -39.44
CA SER A 327 8.31 17.71 -38.56
C SER A 327 7.91 18.84 -37.63
N ALA A 328 6.61 19.08 -37.52
CA ALA A 328 6.06 20.07 -36.59
C ALA A 328 4.85 19.47 -35.86
N VAL A 329 4.75 19.71 -34.56
CA VAL A 329 3.63 19.28 -33.72
C VAL A 329 3.11 20.50 -32.95
N THR A 330 1.79 20.67 -32.97
CA THR A 330 1.10 21.65 -32.10
C THR A 330 0.13 20.84 -31.23
N ALA A 331 0.11 21.13 -29.93
CA ALA A 331 -0.77 20.49 -28.97
C ALA A 331 -1.56 21.54 -28.19
N PHE A 332 -2.85 21.28 -28.00
CA PHE A 332 -3.71 22.04 -27.11
C PHE A 332 -4.36 21.08 -26.11
N GLU A 333 -4.17 21.34 -24.81
CA GLU A 333 -4.70 20.53 -23.72
C GLU A 333 -5.61 21.37 -22.82
N VAL A 334 -6.75 20.79 -22.47
CA VAL A 334 -7.65 21.29 -21.43
C VAL A 334 -7.83 20.21 -20.39
N MET A 335 -7.74 20.60 -19.13
CA MET A 335 -7.92 19.70 -18.00
C MET A 335 -8.88 20.32 -16.99
N LYS A 336 -9.86 19.52 -16.54
CA LYS A 336 -10.71 19.82 -15.38
C LYS A 336 -10.43 18.78 -14.30
N TYR A 337 -10.32 19.24 -13.07
CA TYR A 337 -10.10 18.40 -11.90
C TYR A 337 -11.07 18.78 -10.80
N ASP A 338 -11.90 17.84 -10.38
CA ASP A 338 -12.83 17.98 -9.27
C ASP A 338 -12.35 17.09 -8.13
N TYR A 339 -12.41 17.60 -6.91
CA TYR A 339 -11.99 16.96 -5.69
C TYR A 339 -13.02 17.21 -4.61
N GLU A 340 -13.48 16.13 -4.00
CA GLU A 340 -14.38 16.18 -2.84
C GLU A 340 -13.80 15.32 -1.71
N ASP A 341 -13.90 15.84 -0.49
CA ASP A 341 -13.47 15.13 0.71
C ASP A 341 -14.56 15.22 1.77
N LEU A 342 -15.07 14.06 2.19
CA LEU A 342 -16.06 13.91 3.24
C LEU A 342 -15.42 13.24 4.44
N TYR A 343 -15.47 13.91 5.58
CA TYR A 343 -15.02 13.37 6.85
C TYR A 343 -16.18 13.23 7.82
N ALA A 344 -16.39 12.04 8.35
CA ALA A 344 -17.35 11.75 9.39
C ALA A 344 -16.66 11.04 10.56
N ALA A 345 -16.94 11.47 11.77
CA ALA A 345 -16.41 10.85 12.98
C ALA A 345 -17.48 10.76 14.06
N LYS A 346 -17.45 9.69 14.84
CA LYS A 346 -18.32 9.48 15.99
C LYS A 346 -17.49 8.94 17.17
N LYS A 347 -17.83 9.34 18.36
CA LYS A 347 -17.38 8.76 19.64
C LYS A 347 -18.60 8.21 20.37
N THR A 348 -18.36 7.38 21.38
CA THR A 348 -19.41 6.75 22.17
C THR A 348 -20.31 5.87 21.32
N TYR A 349 -19.73 4.76 20.88
CA TYR A 349 -20.48 3.65 20.30
C TYR A 349 -20.93 2.76 21.46
N GLY A 350 -22.25 2.66 21.72
CA GLY A 350 -22.76 1.59 22.58
C GLY A 350 -22.36 0.21 22.02
N GLN A 351 -22.49 -0.82 22.84
CA GLN A 351 -22.07 -2.20 22.50
C GLN A 351 -22.75 -2.81 21.26
N ASP A 352 -23.69 -2.14 20.61
CA ASP A 352 -24.56 -2.67 19.56
C ASP A 352 -24.19 -2.28 18.13
N ILE A 353 -22.93 -2.00 17.83
CA ILE A 353 -22.54 -1.89 16.42
C ILE A 353 -21.99 -3.21 15.94
N ASN A 354 -22.91 -4.13 15.64
CA ASN A 354 -22.64 -5.22 14.71
C ASN A 354 -22.35 -4.59 13.35
N THR A 355 -21.08 -4.56 12.98
CA THR A 355 -20.66 -4.27 11.63
C THR A 355 -20.90 -5.52 10.78
N SER A 356 -22.10 -5.63 10.22
CA SER A 356 -22.39 -6.56 9.13
C SER A 356 -21.82 -6.08 7.81
#